data_07c184ef68e892401a286a75d112d450
#
_entry.id   07c184ef68e892401a286a75d112d450
#
_cell.length_a   1.000
_cell.length_b   1.000
_cell.length_c   1.000
_cell.angle_alpha   90.00
_cell.angle_beta   90.00
_cell.angle_gamma   90.00
#
_symmetry.space_group_name_H-M   'P 1'
#
loop_
_entity.id
_entity.type
_entity.pdbx_description
1 polymer ?
#
loop_
_entity_poly.entity_id
_entity_poly.type
_entity_poly.pdbx_seq_one_letter_code
_entity_poly.pdbx_strand_id
1 'polypeptide(L)'
;MKILVYGAGVLGCNLARNLFHAGKDVTLLARGNWAEEIRKNGLRIKDQFSLRTSVSNIPVVPELAPNVRYDVIFVVLRYTQLDSALETLRANQTKNIVFVGNNVQARALAAALPEKNILFAFALSAGHREPDRVVSIDLKKITIGQLRGAVSNAELIGEIFGGTKYKVVYEPNMEDYLLCHAAFVMPAAFACYKTDGDLKKLRRNTVYLGRVIDANIEGYRAIRNAGHDILPKADADFESEKYRKTCLRFFKLMCATSLGKLCASDHAMNAIDEMSALNRDIKRFFDENGAAYPVWQALEAEAGRYLR
;
A
#
# COMPACT_ATOMS: atom_id res chain seq x y z
N MET A 1 -22.65 -10.39 1.78
CA MET A 1 -21.24 -10.72 1.39
C MET A 1 -20.45 -10.85 2.67
N LYS A 2 -19.82 -12.02 2.87
CA LYS A 2 -18.99 -12.36 4.04
C LYS A 2 -17.52 -12.08 3.72
N ILE A 3 -16.88 -11.18 4.45
CA ILE A 3 -15.55 -10.64 4.15
C ILE A 3 -14.59 -10.92 5.29
N LEU A 4 -13.41 -11.47 4.98
CA LEU A 4 -12.29 -11.50 5.92
C LEU A 4 -11.30 -10.38 5.59
N VAL A 5 -10.91 -9.60 6.59
CA VAL A 5 -9.73 -8.74 6.51
C VAL A 5 -8.59 -9.42 7.27
N TYR A 6 -7.64 -9.95 6.54
CA TYR A 6 -6.47 -10.66 7.06
C TYR A 6 -5.34 -9.67 7.32
N GLY A 7 -5.25 -9.20 8.53
CA GLY A 7 -4.26 -8.24 9.02
C GLY A 7 -4.91 -7.00 9.64
N ALA A 8 -4.66 -6.80 10.94
CA ALA A 8 -5.20 -5.73 11.76
C ALA A 8 -4.19 -4.59 11.97
N GLY A 9 -3.46 -4.23 10.91
CA GLY A 9 -2.67 -3.01 10.83
C GLY A 9 -3.55 -1.78 10.59
N VAL A 10 -2.93 -0.63 10.33
CA VAL A 10 -3.65 0.64 10.08
C VAL A 10 -4.61 0.51 8.89
N LEU A 11 -4.10 0.02 7.75
CA LEU A 11 -4.89 -0.12 6.52
C LEU A 11 -6.03 -1.14 6.71
N GLY A 12 -5.71 -2.30 7.31
CA GLY A 12 -6.71 -3.35 7.52
C GLY A 12 -7.83 -2.93 8.48
N CYS A 13 -7.48 -2.23 9.56
CA CYS A 13 -8.48 -1.70 10.50
C CYS A 13 -9.40 -0.65 9.85
N ASN A 14 -8.85 0.28 9.03
CA ASN A 14 -9.64 1.25 8.30
C ASN A 14 -10.56 0.58 7.27
N LEU A 15 -10.05 -0.38 6.52
CA LEU A 15 -10.82 -1.15 5.54
C LEU A 15 -11.96 -1.92 6.23
N ALA A 16 -11.65 -2.67 7.29
CA ALA A 16 -12.63 -3.44 8.04
C ALA A 16 -13.75 -2.54 8.60
N ARG A 17 -13.39 -1.40 9.23
CA ARG A 17 -14.37 -0.42 9.74
C ARG A 17 -15.28 0.10 8.63
N ASN A 18 -14.73 0.49 7.48
CA ASN A 18 -15.51 1.10 6.41
C ASN A 18 -16.47 0.11 5.74
N LEU A 19 -16.04 -1.15 5.57
CA LEU A 19 -16.88 -2.22 5.07
C LEU A 19 -17.98 -2.59 6.09
N PHE A 20 -17.63 -2.69 7.38
CA PHE A 20 -18.58 -2.96 8.45
C PHE A 20 -19.67 -1.89 8.56
N HIS A 21 -19.28 -0.60 8.50
CA HIS A 21 -20.25 0.51 8.54
C HIS A 21 -21.12 0.61 7.27
N ALA A 22 -20.73 -0.06 6.18
CA ALA A 22 -21.55 -0.23 4.98
C ALA A 22 -22.47 -1.46 5.06
N GLY A 23 -22.58 -2.11 6.22
CA GLY A 23 -23.45 -3.26 6.45
C GLY A 23 -22.92 -4.59 5.89
N LYS A 24 -21.62 -4.69 5.58
CA LYS A 24 -21.01 -5.97 5.17
C LYS A 24 -20.77 -6.86 6.40
N ASP A 25 -20.84 -8.17 6.21
CA ASP A 25 -20.46 -9.17 7.21
C ASP A 25 -18.91 -9.30 7.25
N VAL A 26 -18.29 -8.51 8.12
CA VAL A 26 -16.84 -8.39 8.21
C VAL A 26 -16.29 -9.12 9.40
N THR A 27 -15.28 -9.95 9.17
CA THR A 27 -14.42 -10.55 10.21
C THR A 27 -13.02 -10.00 10.07
N LEU A 28 -12.37 -9.64 11.18
CA LEU A 28 -10.98 -9.16 11.21
C LEU A 28 -10.06 -10.27 11.76
N LEU A 29 -9.00 -10.61 11.04
CA LEU A 29 -7.97 -11.49 11.55
C LEU A 29 -6.90 -10.68 12.27
N ALA A 30 -6.81 -10.86 13.58
CA ALA A 30 -5.82 -10.24 14.45
C ALA A 30 -5.27 -11.23 15.47
N ARG A 31 -4.05 -10.96 15.98
CA ARG A 31 -3.34 -11.87 16.90
C ARG A 31 -2.87 -11.14 18.16
N GLY A 32 -2.59 -11.93 19.21
CA GLY A 32 -2.03 -11.45 20.47
C GLY A 32 -2.88 -10.40 21.18
N ASN A 33 -2.25 -9.57 21.98
CA ASN A 33 -2.91 -8.57 22.83
C ASN A 33 -3.82 -7.60 22.03
N TRP A 34 -3.47 -7.33 20.77
CA TRP A 34 -4.30 -6.47 19.91
C TRP A 34 -5.64 -7.14 19.57
N ALA A 35 -5.65 -8.44 19.34
CA ALA A 35 -6.90 -9.17 19.11
C ALA A 35 -7.78 -9.18 20.36
N GLU A 36 -7.18 -9.33 21.53
CA GLU A 36 -7.88 -9.30 22.83
C GLU A 36 -8.47 -7.92 23.10
N GLU A 37 -7.69 -6.87 22.83
CA GLU A 37 -8.15 -5.49 22.97
C GLU A 37 -9.39 -5.20 22.09
N ILE A 38 -9.33 -5.62 20.81
CA ILE A 38 -10.48 -5.42 19.90
C ILE A 38 -11.70 -6.24 20.35
N ARG A 39 -11.51 -7.48 20.81
CA ARG A 39 -12.64 -8.31 21.31
C ARG A 39 -13.30 -7.69 22.52
N LYS A 40 -12.52 -7.12 23.44
CA LYS A 40 -13.01 -6.54 24.68
C LYS A 40 -13.68 -5.18 24.49
N ASN A 41 -13.07 -4.30 23.69
CA ASN A 41 -13.41 -2.88 23.63
C ASN A 41 -13.91 -2.44 22.25
N GLY A 42 -14.02 -3.35 21.28
CA GLY A 42 -14.30 -3.04 19.87
C GLY A 42 -13.08 -2.46 19.15
N LEU A 43 -13.12 -2.45 17.84
CA LEU A 43 -12.10 -1.79 17.02
C LEU A 43 -12.24 -0.27 17.14
N ARG A 44 -11.29 0.37 17.79
CA ARG A 44 -11.25 1.81 18.04
C ARG A 44 -10.33 2.50 17.04
N ILE A 45 -10.86 3.46 16.29
CA ILE A 45 -10.09 4.25 15.32
C ILE A 45 -10.32 5.73 15.56
N LYS A 46 -9.24 6.46 15.90
CA LYS A 46 -9.21 7.91 16.01
C LYS A 46 -8.84 8.51 14.65
N ASP A 47 -9.74 9.30 14.11
CA ASP A 47 -9.47 10.07 12.90
C ASP A 47 -8.64 11.31 13.24
N GLN A 48 -7.51 11.48 12.54
CA GLN A 48 -6.53 12.53 12.81
C GLN A 48 -7.04 13.92 12.40
N PHE A 49 -7.95 14.02 11.42
CA PHE A 49 -8.48 15.29 11.00
C PHE A 49 -9.64 15.76 11.89
N SER A 50 -10.62 14.89 12.11
CA SER A 50 -11.79 15.22 12.91
C SER A 50 -11.58 15.06 14.42
N LEU A 51 -10.48 14.41 14.84
CA LEU A 51 -10.15 14.02 16.22
C LEU A 51 -11.22 13.13 16.88
N ARG A 52 -12.21 12.64 16.11
CA ARG A 52 -13.26 11.75 16.59
C ARG A 52 -12.75 10.31 16.63
N THR A 53 -13.19 9.57 17.65
CA THR A 53 -12.94 8.14 17.75
C THR A 53 -14.22 7.38 17.42
N SER A 54 -14.13 6.47 16.47
CA SER A 54 -15.18 5.49 16.18
C SER A 54 -14.88 4.17 16.90
N VAL A 55 -15.92 3.47 17.30
CA VAL A 55 -15.84 2.10 17.84
C VAL A 55 -16.68 1.19 16.95
N SER A 56 -16.15 0.04 16.59
CA SER A 56 -16.84 -0.94 15.73
C SER A 56 -16.69 -2.34 16.31
N ASN A 57 -17.80 -3.01 16.61
CA ASN A 57 -17.81 -4.36 17.18
C ASN A 57 -17.66 -5.42 16.08
N ILE A 58 -16.49 -5.44 15.43
CA ILE A 58 -16.16 -6.37 14.35
C ILE A 58 -15.69 -7.69 14.98
N PRO A 59 -16.24 -8.86 14.60
CA PRO A 59 -15.74 -10.16 15.01
C PRO A 59 -14.26 -10.34 14.71
N VAL A 60 -13.51 -10.91 15.67
CA VAL A 60 -12.07 -11.13 15.54
C VAL A 60 -11.74 -12.61 15.64
N VAL A 61 -11.00 -13.11 14.65
CA VAL A 61 -10.45 -14.47 14.62
C VAL A 61 -8.92 -14.45 14.71
N PRO A 62 -8.29 -15.44 15.35
CA PRO A 62 -6.82 -15.49 15.48
C PRO A 62 -6.14 -16.07 14.23
N GLU A 63 -6.88 -16.84 13.42
CA GLU A 63 -6.38 -17.56 12.26
C GLU A 63 -7.44 -17.71 11.17
N LEU A 64 -7.00 -18.03 9.96
CA LEU A 64 -7.86 -18.39 8.85
C LEU A 64 -8.02 -19.93 8.82
N ALA A 65 -9.13 -20.41 9.33
CA ALA A 65 -9.42 -21.86 9.33
C ALA A 65 -9.69 -22.35 7.90
N PRO A 66 -9.13 -23.52 7.48
CA PRO A 66 -9.25 -24.03 6.12
C PRO A 66 -10.69 -24.24 5.63
N ASN A 67 -11.58 -24.66 6.53
CA ASN A 67 -12.98 -25.01 6.27
C ASN A 67 -13.95 -23.81 6.34
N VAL A 68 -13.50 -22.63 6.74
CA VAL A 68 -14.33 -21.42 6.78
C VAL A 68 -14.21 -20.70 5.45
N ARG A 69 -15.31 -20.60 4.70
CA ARG A 69 -15.37 -19.90 3.43
C ARG A 69 -15.86 -18.45 3.62
N TYR A 70 -15.20 -17.54 2.95
CA TYR A 70 -15.60 -16.16 2.76
C TYR A 70 -15.95 -15.91 1.28
N ASP A 71 -16.66 -14.84 0.98
CA ASP A 71 -16.86 -14.39 -0.39
C ASP A 71 -15.60 -13.72 -0.93
N VAL A 72 -14.87 -13.01 -0.04
CA VAL A 72 -13.58 -12.39 -0.35
C VAL A 72 -12.69 -12.32 0.90
N ILE A 73 -11.38 -12.49 0.71
CA ILE A 73 -10.33 -12.25 1.72
C ILE A 73 -9.49 -11.08 1.25
N PHE A 74 -9.43 -10.01 2.05
CA PHE A 74 -8.45 -8.95 1.90
C PHE A 74 -7.20 -9.28 2.71
N VAL A 75 -6.06 -9.45 2.05
CA VAL A 75 -4.76 -9.69 2.67
C VAL A 75 -4.06 -8.34 2.84
N VAL A 76 -4.07 -7.82 4.07
CA VAL A 76 -3.56 -6.49 4.41
C VAL A 76 -2.37 -6.65 5.35
N LEU A 77 -1.32 -7.25 4.83
CA LEU A 77 -0.07 -7.54 5.51
C LEU A 77 1.06 -6.65 4.97
N ARG A 78 2.15 -6.53 5.71
CA ARG A 78 3.37 -5.91 5.19
C ARG A 78 3.91 -6.74 4.03
N TYR A 79 4.57 -6.09 3.08
CA TYR A 79 5.18 -6.74 1.92
C TYR A 79 6.04 -7.96 2.30
N THR A 80 6.86 -7.83 3.34
CA THR A 80 7.73 -8.91 3.88
C THR A 80 6.96 -10.08 4.52
N GLN A 81 5.66 -9.96 4.74
CA GLN A 81 4.83 -10.99 5.39
C GLN A 81 3.94 -11.74 4.41
N LEU A 82 3.85 -11.32 3.14
CA LEU A 82 2.91 -11.88 2.17
C LEU A 82 3.16 -13.37 1.94
N ASP A 83 4.40 -13.79 1.79
CA ASP A 83 4.76 -15.20 1.55
C ASP A 83 4.30 -16.11 2.69
N SER A 84 4.34 -15.64 3.94
CA SER A 84 3.90 -16.42 5.10
C SER A 84 2.40 -16.72 5.11
N ALA A 85 1.60 -15.99 4.33
CA ALA A 85 0.16 -16.21 4.22
C ALA A 85 -0.21 -17.19 3.10
N LEU A 86 0.68 -17.46 2.13
CA LEU A 86 0.36 -18.21 0.92
C LEU A 86 -0.15 -19.62 1.18
N GLU A 87 0.49 -20.36 2.09
CA GLU A 87 0.07 -21.72 2.42
C GLU A 87 -1.34 -21.74 3.00
N THR A 88 -1.62 -20.85 3.96
CA THR A 88 -2.95 -20.72 4.58
C THR A 88 -4.02 -20.30 3.57
N LEU A 89 -3.69 -19.36 2.67
CA LEU A 89 -4.60 -18.92 1.60
C LEU A 89 -4.87 -20.03 0.59
N ARG A 90 -3.86 -20.85 0.25
CA ARG A 90 -3.99 -21.99 -0.65
C ARG A 90 -4.94 -23.05 -0.07
N ALA A 91 -4.76 -23.37 1.22
CA ALA A 91 -5.56 -24.37 1.92
C ALA A 91 -7.01 -23.93 2.15
N ASN A 92 -7.28 -22.64 2.25
CA ASN A 92 -8.63 -22.11 2.48
C ASN A 92 -9.51 -22.19 1.23
N GLN A 93 -10.81 -22.43 1.41
CA GLN A 93 -11.77 -22.63 0.30
C GLN A 93 -12.21 -21.34 -0.42
N THR A 94 -11.91 -20.17 0.13
CA THR A 94 -12.28 -18.88 -0.48
C THR A 94 -11.55 -18.70 -1.82
N LYS A 95 -12.30 -18.26 -2.83
CA LYS A 95 -11.75 -18.08 -4.19
C LYS A 95 -11.19 -16.68 -4.44
N ASN A 96 -11.86 -15.64 -3.94
CA ASN A 96 -11.48 -14.27 -4.22
C ASN A 96 -10.51 -13.76 -3.16
N ILE A 97 -9.29 -13.41 -3.56
CA ILE A 97 -8.23 -12.88 -2.69
C ILE A 97 -7.82 -11.52 -3.22
N VAL A 98 -7.77 -10.52 -2.34
CA VAL A 98 -7.32 -9.15 -2.66
C VAL A 98 -6.10 -8.83 -1.83
N PHE A 99 -4.93 -8.71 -2.44
CA PHE A 99 -3.72 -8.22 -1.77
C PHE A 99 -3.74 -6.69 -1.73
N VAL A 100 -3.56 -6.11 -0.55
CA VAL A 100 -3.64 -4.65 -0.32
C VAL A 100 -2.31 -4.13 0.21
N GLY A 101 -1.70 -3.20 -0.52
CA GLY A 101 -0.45 -2.53 -0.13
C GLY A 101 0.59 -2.52 -1.24
N ASN A 102 1.82 -2.17 -0.86
CA ASN A 102 2.96 -2.19 -1.78
C ASN A 102 3.25 -3.60 -2.28
N ASN A 103 3.48 -3.75 -3.58
CA ASN A 103 3.84 -5.03 -4.15
C ASN A 103 4.47 -4.87 -5.53
N VAL A 104 5.71 -5.30 -5.69
CA VAL A 104 6.40 -5.37 -6.99
C VAL A 104 6.50 -6.80 -7.53
N GLN A 105 5.96 -7.78 -6.80
CA GLN A 105 5.94 -9.19 -7.19
C GLN A 105 4.50 -9.70 -7.40
N ALA A 106 3.61 -8.83 -7.87
CA ALA A 106 2.19 -9.15 -8.02
C ALA A 106 1.96 -10.41 -8.87
N ARG A 107 2.70 -10.56 -9.97
CA ARG A 107 2.63 -11.74 -10.85
C ARG A 107 3.07 -13.02 -10.14
N ALA A 108 4.14 -12.98 -9.35
CA ALA A 108 4.62 -14.14 -8.60
C ALA A 108 3.62 -14.57 -7.53
N LEU A 109 2.99 -13.62 -6.81
CA LEU A 109 1.93 -13.93 -5.85
C LEU A 109 0.70 -14.56 -6.52
N ALA A 110 0.28 -14.05 -7.66
CA ALA A 110 -0.84 -14.64 -8.41
C ALA A 110 -0.51 -16.06 -8.89
N ALA A 111 0.71 -16.28 -9.40
CA ALA A 111 1.18 -17.60 -9.83
C ALA A 111 1.29 -18.61 -8.67
N ALA A 112 1.57 -18.14 -7.45
CA ALA A 112 1.61 -19.00 -6.26
C ALA A 112 0.21 -19.49 -5.81
N LEU A 113 -0.87 -18.89 -6.32
CA LEU A 113 -2.25 -19.21 -5.97
C LEU A 113 -3.12 -19.44 -7.23
N PRO A 114 -2.77 -20.39 -8.10
CA PRO A 114 -3.39 -20.54 -9.45
C PRO A 114 -4.89 -20.86 -9.41
N GLU A 115 -5.37 -21.47 -8.31
CA GLU A 115 -6.77 -21.84 -8.12
C GLU A 115 -7.64 -20.68 -7.59
N LYS A 116 -7.05 -19.51 -7.35
CA LYS A 116 -7.72 -18.34 -6.76
C LYS A 116 -7.91 -17.24 -7.82
N ASN A 117 -8.95 -16.46 -7.63
CA ASN A 117 -9.16 -15.21 -8.33
C ASN A 117 -8.42 -14.09 -7.55
N ILE A 118 -7.31 -13.62 -8.11
CA ILE A 118 -6.40 -12.70 -7.43
C ILE A 118 -6.62 -11.28 -7.93
N LEU A 119 -6.90 -10.38 -7.00
CA LEU A 119 -6.91 -8.94 -7.21
C LEU A 119 -5.82 -8.28 -6.37
N PHE A 120 -5.46 -7.07 -6.78
CA PHE A 120 -4.55 -6.21 -6.04
C PHE A 120 -5.20 -4.87 -5.77
N ALA A 121 -4.85 -4.24 -4.65
CA ALA A 121 -5.39 -2.96 -4.28
C ALA A 121 -4.35 -2.09 -3.58
N PHE A 122 -4.52 -0.78 -3.72
CA PHE A 122 -3.78 0.21 -2.96
C PHE A 122 -4.75 1.22 -2.34
N ALA A 123 -4.79 1.26 -1.00
CA ALA A 123 -5.67 2.13 -0.24
C ALA A 123 -4.90 3.36 0.29
N LEU A 124 -5.46 4.55 0.08
CA LEU A 124 -4.89 5.79 0.60
C LEU A 124 -5.29 6.02 2.06
N SER A 125 -4.58 5.35 2.94
CA SER A 125 -4.73 5.47 4.39
C SER A 125 -3.36 5.37 5.05
N ALA A 126 -3.13 6.17 6.07
CA ALA A 126 -1.88 6.18 6.82
C ALA A 126 -2.13 6.45 8.30
N GLY A 127 -1.17 6.09 9.13
CA GLY A 127 -1.27 6.28 10.57
C GLY A 127 -0.37 5.33 11.34
N HIS A 128 -0.67 5.18 12.62
CA HIS A 128 0.01 4.26 13.50
C HIS A 128 -0.98 3.58 14.45
N ARG A 129 -0.53 2.49 15.05
CA ARG A 129 -1.29 1.78 16.07
C ARG A 129 -0.76 2.14 17.45
N GLU A 130 -1.66 2.54 18.34
CA GLU A 130 -1.46 2.63 19.77
C GLU A 130 -1.89 1.31 20.45
N PRO A 131 -1.60 1.09 21.73
CA PRO A 131 -2.00 -0.14 22.41
C PRO A 131 -3.50 -0.42 22.39
N ASP A 132 -4.34 0.64 22.43
CA ASP A 132 -5.80 0.56 22.56
C ASP A 132 -6.57 1.03 21.33
N ARG A 133 -5.90 1.57 20.30
CA ARG A 133 -6.56 2.13 19.12
C ARG A 133 -5.62 2.25 17.91
N VAL A 134 -6.23 2.51 16.77
CA VAL A 134 -5.53 3.05 15.58
C VAL A 134 -5.73 4.56 15.53
N VAL A 135 -4.67 5.30 15.24
CA VAL A 135 -4.73 6.73 14.90
C VAL A 135 -4.41 6.85 13.43
N SER A 136 -5.33 7.36 12.61
CA SER A 136 -5.14 7.35 11.15
C SER A 136 -5.76 8.54 10.44
N ILE A 137 -5.24 8.78 9.23
CA ILE A 137 -5.89 9.54 8.17
C ILE A 137 -6.36 8.51 7.14
N ASP A 138 -7.64 8.50 6.84
CA ASP A 138 -8.24 7.64 5.84
C ASP A 138 -8.93 8.50 4.76
N LEU A 139 -8.27 8.61 3.60
CA LEU A 139 -8.77 9.40 2.47
C LEU A 139 -9.92 8.72 1.74
N LYS A 140 -10.29 7.52 2.15
CA LYS A 140 -11.39 6.72 1.54
C LYS A 140 -11.28 6.63 0.03
N LYS A 141 -10.06 6.47 -0.46
CA LYS A 141 -9.78 6.21 -1.86
C LYS A 141 -9.01 4.89 -1.95
N ILE A 142 -9.44 4.03 -2.86
CA ILE A 142 -8.79 2.75 -3.15
C ILE A 142 -8.70 2.56 -4.66
N THR A 143 -7.50 2.23 -5.13
CA THR A 143 -7.29 1.72 -6.49
C THR A 143 -7.27 0.21 -6.39
N ILE A 144 -8.04 -0.50 -7.21
CA ILE A 144 -8.20 -1.96 -7.16
C ILE A 144 -8.48 -2.53 -8.53
N GLY A 145 -7.95 -3.70 -8.79
CA GLY A 145 -8.18 -4.45 -10.02
C GLY A 145 -7.38 -5.74 -10.08
N GLN A 146 -7.22 -6.26 -11.27
CA GLN A 146 -6.49 -7.50 -11.56
C GLN A 146 -5.16 -7.22 -12.29
N LEU A 147 -4.43 -8.30 -12.58
CA LEU A 147 -3.26 -8.23 -13.47
C LEU A 147 -3.69 -7.96 -14.91
N ARG A 148 -2.80 -7.41 -15.73
CA ARG A 148 -3.01 -7.21 -17.16
C ARG A 148 -3.40 -8.51 -17.85
N GLY A 149 -4.48 -8.46 -18.63
CA GLY A 149 -4.99 -9.61 -19.39
C GLY A 149 -5.81 -10.62 -18.60
N ALA A 150 -5.96 -10.48 -17.29
CA ALA A 150 -6.86 -11.29 -16.50
C ALA A 150 -8.33 -10.89 -16.69
N VAL A 151 -9.25 -11.80 -16.36
CA VAL A 151 -10.70 -11.56 -16.44
C VAL A 151 -11.09 -10.36 -15.58
N SER A 152 -11.96 -9.51 -16.11
CA SER A 152 -12.44 -8.33 -15.38
C SER A 152 -13.22 -8.71 -14.13
N ASN A 153 -12.90 -8.05 -13.02
CA ASN A 153 -13.56 -8.20 -11.73
C ASN A 153 -14.38 -6.95 -11.34
N ALA A 154 -14.76 -6.11 -12.30
CA ALA A 154 -15.45 -4.85 -12.01
C ALA A 154 -16.78 -5.05 -11.26
N GLU A 155 -17.54 -6.09 -11.58
CA GLU A 155 -18.79 -6.44 -10.90
C GLU A 155 -18.55 -6.82 -9.43
N LEU A 156 -17.63 -7.76 -9.19
CA LEU A 156 -17.24 -8.16 -7.83
C LEU A 156 -16.76 -6.96 -7.00
N ILE A 157 -15.96 -6.08 -7.59
CA ILE A 157 -15.47 -4.87 -6.93
C ILE A 157 -16.65 -3.93 -6.59
N GLY A 158 -17.60 -3.79 -7.51
CA GLY A 158 -18.84 -3.02 -7.29
C GLY A 158 -19.66 -3.58 -6.12
N GLU A 159 -19.80 -4.90 -6.03
CA GLU A 159 -20.49 -5.56 -4.92
C GLU A 159 -19.76 -5.36 -3.57
N ILE A 160 -18.44 -5.51 -3.55
CA ILE A 160 -17.62 -5.33 -2.34
C ILE A 160 -17.78 -3.92 -1.78
N PHE A 161 -17.61 -2.91 -2.61
CA PHE A 161 -17.57 -1.51 -2.18
C PHE A 161 -18.92 -0.78 -2.26
N GLY A 162 -19.95 -1.43 -2.79
CA GLY A 162 -21.32 -0.90 -2.81
C GLY A 162 -21.80 -0.51 -1.40
N GLY A 163 -22.32 0.71 -1.25
CA GLY A 163 -22.75 1.28 0.04
C GLY A 163 -21.61 1.83 0.91
N THR A 164 -20.34 1.66 0.53
CA THR A 164 -19.21 2.27 1.26
C THR A 164 -19.01 3.74 0.86
N LYS A 165 -18.21 4.46 1.66
CA LYS A 165 -17.76 5.82 1.33
C LYS A 165 -16.46 5.83 0.52
N TYR A 166 -16.00 4.67 0.02
CA TYR A 166 -14.80 4.61 -0.79
C TYR A 166 -15.00 5.21 -2.19
N LYS A 167 -14.09 6.07 -2.59
CA LYS A 167 -13.88 6.41 -3.99
C LYS A 167 -13.04 5.29 -4.60
N VAL A 168 -13.70 4.36 -5.28
CA VAL A 168 -13.05 3.23 -5.94
C VAL A 168 -12.56 3.66 -7.31
N VAL A 169 -11.29 3.39 -7.60
CA VAL A 169 -10.67 3.52 -8.92
C VAL A 169 -10.39 2.10 -9.41
N TYR A 170 -11.12 1.68 -10.44
CA TYR A 170 -10.84 0.40 -11.08
C TYR A 170 -9.63 0.52 -12.00
N GLU A 171 -8.62 -0.34 -11.79
CA GLU A 171 -7.40 -0.40 -12.60
C GLU A 171 -7.25 -1.81 -13.17
N PRO A 172 -7.42 -2.00 -14.49
CA PRO A 172 -7.31 -3.32 -15.13
C PRO A 172 -5.86 -3.84 -15.19
N ASN A 173 -4.89 -3.03 -14.87
CA ASN A 173 -3.47 -3.35 -14.90
C ASN A 173 -2.77 -2.98 -13.57
N MET A 174 -3.12 -3.68 -12.52
CA MET A 174 -2.55 -3.42 -11.19
C MET A 174 -1.06 -3.75 -11.09
N GLU A 175 -0.51 -4.60 -11.94
CA GLU A 175 0.93 -4.89 -11.98
C GLU A 175 1.72 -3.60 -12.26
N ASP A 176 1.40 -2.94 -13.37
CA ASP A 176 2.08 -1.71 -13.77
C ASP A 176 1.83 -0.57 -12.78
N TYR A 177 0.59 -0.49 -12.24
CA TYR A 177 0.27 0.48 -11.21
C TYR A 177 1.15 0.34 -9.96
N LEU A 178 1.36 -0.90 -9.47
CA LEU A 178 2.13 -1.18 -8.27
C LEU A 178 3.64 -0.98 -8.50
N LEU A 179 4.17 -1.33 -9.69
CA LEU A 179 5.54 -1.02 -10.08
C LEU A 179 5.77 0.50 -10.09
N CYS A 180 4.90 1.26 -10.76
CA CYS A 180 4.98 2.72 -10.80
C CYS A 180 4.85 3.34 -9.39
N HIS A 181 3.94 2.80 -8.57
CA HIS A 181 3.80 3.26 -7.19
C HIS A 181 5.09 3.04 -6.39
N ALA A 182 5.71 1.87 -6.49
CA ALA A 182 6.98 1.60 -5.82
C ALA A 182 8.10 2.53 -6.32
N ALA A 183 8.19 2.76 -7.64
CA ALA A 183 9.16 3.69 -8.23
C ALA A 183 8.94 5.15 -7.78
N PHE A 184 7.71 5.52 -7.40
CA PHE A 184 7.40 6.84 -6.87
C PHE A 184 7.71 6.97 -5.38
N VAL A 185 7.36 5.96 -4.56
CA VAL A 185 7.48 6.08 -3.10
C VAL A 185 8.89 5.80 -2.58
N MET A 186 9.68 4.97 -3.27
CA MET A 186 11.03 4.63 -2.79
C MET A 186 11.98 5.83 -2.74
N PRO A 187 12.13 6.68 -3.78
CA PRO A 187 12.94 7.89 -3.68
C PRO A 187 12.47 8.86 -2.59
N ALA A 188 11.15 8.92 -2.34
CA ALA A 188 10.60 9.71 -1.24
C ALA A 188 10.98 9.12 0.14
N ALA A 189 11.02 7.80 0.28
CA ALA A 189 11.49 7.14 1.49
C ALA A 189 12.99 7.42 1.74
N PHE A 190 13.85 7.37 0.71
CA PHE A 190 15.26 7.76 0.83
C PHE A 190 15.41 9.20 1.36
N ALA A 191 14.56 10.11 0.88
CA ALA A 191 14.57 11.49 1.37
C ALA A 191 14.17 11.60 2.85
N CYS A 192 13.22 10.79 3.31
CA CYS A 192 12.86 10.71 4.72
C CYS A 192 14.04 10.17 5.55
N TYR A 193 14.72 9.13 5.09
CA TYR A 193 15.89 8.56 5.75
C TYR A 193 17.05 9.56 5.83
N LYS A 194 17.34 10.29 4.75
CA LYS A 194 18.38 11.31 4.70
C LYS A 194 18.21 12.40 5.75
N THR A 195 16.97 12.70 6.11
CA THR A 195 16.63 13.78 7.05
C THR A 195 16.16 13.28 8.42
N ASP A 196 16.28 11.96 8.70
CA ASP A 196 15.75 11.33 9.91
C ASP A 196 14.27 11.61 10.16
N GLY A 197 13.48 11.64 9.10
CA GLY A 197 12.06 11.94 9.13
C GLY A 197 11.74 13.44 9.28
N ASP A 198 12.72 14.33 9.32
CA ASP A 198 12.48 15.78 9.42
C ASP A 198 12.08 16.39 8.07
N LEU A 199 10.78 16.38 7.82
CA LEU A 199 10.19 16.95 6.59
C LEU A 199 10.40 18.46 6.44
N LYS A 200 10.67 19.20 7.53
CA LYS A 200 10.96 20.66 7.45
C LYS A 200 12.31 20.90 6.79
N LYS A 201 13.32 20.07 7.11
CA LYS A 201 14.63 20.11 6.44
C LYS A 201 14.49 19.77 4.97
N LEU A 202 13.73 18.71 4.67
CA LEU A 202 13.50 18.28 3.29
C LEU A 202 12.77 19.34 2.45
N ARG A 203 11.72 19.98 2.99
CA ARG A 203 10.97 21.05 2.31
C ARG A 203 11.84 22.22 1.86
N ARG A 204 12.85 22.57 2.66
CA ARG A 204 13.79 23.67 2.39
C ARG A 204 14.84 23.31 1.34
N ASN A 205 15.09 22.03 1.12
CA ASN A 205 16.10 21.54 0.18
C ASN A 205 15.50 21.21 -1.20
N THR A 206 15.22 22.26 -1.97
CA THR A 206 14.60 22.12 -3.33
C THR A 206 15.52 21.34 -4.28
N VAL A 207 16.84 21.46 -4.14
CA VAL A 207 17.80 20.70 -4.97
C VAL A 207 17.68 19.22 -4.70
N TYR A 208 17.61 18.83 -3.42
CA TYR A 208 17.46 17.44 -3.05
C TYR A 208 16.11 16.86 -3.51
N LEU A 209 15.01 17.62 -3.35
CA LEU A 209 13.70 17.23 -3.90
C LEU A 209 13.74 17.06 -5.43
N GLY A 210 14.55 17.85 -6.13
CA GLY A 210 14.81 17.67 -7.57
C GLY A 210 15.43 16.31 -7.86
N ARG A 211 16.42 15.88 -7.09
CA ARG A 211 17.05 14.56 -7.23
C ARG A 211 16.07 13.41 -6.91
N VAL A 212 15.16 13.59 -5.94
CA VAL A 212 14.07 12.62 -5.67
C VAL A 212 13.19 12.43 -6.91
N ILE A 213 12.87 13.52 -7.60
CA ILE A 213 12.09 13.46 -8.85
C ILE A 213 12.94 12.83 -9.97
N ASP A 214 14.23 13.10 -10.06
CA ASP A 214 15.13 12.46 -11.03
C ASP A 214 15.17 10.94 -10.85
N ALA A 215 15.30 10.46 -9.61
CA ALA A 215 15.28 9.03 -9.31
C ALA A 215 13.91 8.39 -9.62
N ASN A 216 12.80 9.09 -9.37
CA ASN A 216 11.48 8.61 -9.80
C ASN A 216 11.40 8.51 -11.33
N ILE A 217 11.91 9.50 -12.08
CA ILE A 217 11.98 9.49 -13.55
C ILE A 217 12.84 8.31 -14.06
N GLU A 218 13.96 8.01 -13.41
CA GLU A 218 14.78 6.82 -13.74
C GLU A 218 13.97 5.53 -13.55
N GLY A 219 13.26 5.39 -12.43
CA GLY A 219 12.40 4.24 -12.18
C GLY A 219 11.27 4.09 -13.20
N TYR A 220 10.58 5.18 -13.54
CA TYR A 220 9.54 5.16 -14.58
C TYR A 220 10.09 4.83 -15.96
N ARG A 221 11.29 5.33 -16.29
CA ARG A 221 11.98 5.00 -17.54
C ARG A 221 12.32 3.51 -17.60
N ALA A 222 12.82 2.94 -16.52
CA ALA A 222 13.09 1.51 -16.43
C ALA A 222 11.82 0.67 -16.64
N ILE A 223 10.72 1.04 -16.00
CA ILE A 223 9.42 0.38 -16.13
C ILE A 223 8.90 0.47 -17.57
N ARG A 224 8.93 1.65 -18.18
CA ARG A 224 8.50 1.87 -19.57
C ARG A 224 9.35 1.07 -20.57
N ASN A 225 10.67 1.06 -20.40
CA ASN A 225 11.60 0.35 -21.29
C ASN A 225 11.44 -1.18 -21.17
N ALA A 226 10.98 -1.68 -20.03
CA ALA A 226 10.61 -3.09 -19.82
C ALA A 226 9.24 -3.45 -20.45
N GLY A 227 8.57 -2.53 -21.13
CA GLY A 227 7.28 -2.78 -21.81
C GLY A 227 6.03 -2.62 -20.96
N HIS A 228 6.17 -1.98 -19.80
CA HIS A 228 5.05 -1.67 -18.89
C HIS A 228 4.50 -0.26 -19.17
N ASP A 229 3.22 -0.07 -18.88
CA ASP A 229 2.58 1.24 -18.95
C ASP A 229 2.92 2.08 -17.70
N ILE A 230 3.00 3.39 -17.87
CA ILE A 230 3.13 4.29 -16.72
C ILE A 230 1.76 4.64 -16.19
N LEU A 231 1.53 4.25 -14.94
CA LEU A 231 0.26 4.42 -14.23
C LEU A 231 0.47 5.12 -12.87
N PRO A 232 -0.47 5.99 -12.46
CA PRO A 232 -1.69 6.38 -13.19
C PRO A 232 -1.36 7.13 -14.49
N LYS A 233 -2.29 7.11 -15.46
CA LYS A 233 -2.07 7.78 -16.78
C LYS A 233 -1.70 9.26 -16.68
N ALA A 234 -2.01 9.92 -15.56
CA ALA A 234 -1.61 11.30 -15.30
C ALA A 234 -0.09 11.47 -15.23
N ASP A 235 0.66 10.39 -14.96
CA ASP A 235 2.11 10.38 -14.87
C ASP A 235 2.79 9.94 -16.19
N ALA A 236 2.03 9.62 -17.23
CA ALA A 236 2.58 9.13 -18.51
C ALA A 236 3.59 10.11 -19.16
N ASP A 237 3.43 11.42 -18.92
CA ASP A 237 4.33 12.48 -19.38
C ASP A 237 5.43 12.83 -18.35
N PHE A 238 5.95 11.79 -17.67
CA PHE A 238 6.88 11.94 -16.54
C PHE A 238 8.23 12.58 -16.87
N GLU A 239 8.63 12.65 -18.15
CA GLU A 239 9.85 13.32 -18.59
C GLU A 239 9.65 14.83 -18.85
N SER A 240 8.39 15.31 -18.82
CA SER A 240 8.09 16.71 -19.07
C SER A 240 8.47 17.63 -17.90
N GLU A 241 8.76 18.87 -18.24
CA GLU A 241 8.97 19.91 -17.22
C GLU A 241 7.69 20.17 -16.39
N LYS A 242 6.52 19.98 -16.98
CA LYS A 242 5.22 20.08 -16.30
C LYS A 242 5.11 19.04 -15.18
N TYR A 243 5.44 17.77 -15.45
CA TYR A 243 5.48 16.71 -14.46
C TYR A 243 6.43 17.07 -13.31
N ARG A 244 7.67 17.46 -13.64
CA ARG A 244 8.69 17.86 -12.67
C ARG A 244 8.21 18.98 -11.75
N LYS A 245 7.60 20.04 -12.29
CA LYS A 245 7.02 21.15 -11.52
C LYS A 245 5.86 20.67 -10.62
N THR A 246 5.02 19.77 -11.12
CA THR A 246 3.89 19.21 -10.39
C THR A 246 4.37 18.36 -9.21
N CYS A 247 5.31 17.45 -9.44
CA CYS A 247 5.91 16.64 -8.38
C CYS A 247 6.61 17.48 -7.31
N LEU A 248 7.35 18.51 -7.71
CA LEU A 248 8.02 19.41 -6.77
C LEU A 248 7.01 20.13 -5.87
N ARG A 249 5.90 20.63 -6.43
CA ARG A 249 4.81 21.26 -5.64
C ARG A 249 4.18 20.23 -4.70
N PHE A 250 3.91 19.03 -5.19
CA PHE A 250 3.35 17.93 -4.39
C PHE A 250 4.27 17.59 -3.21
N PHE A 251 5.57 17.34 -3.44
CA PHE A 251 6.51 17.02 -2.35
C PHE A 251 6.64 18.17 -1.34
N LYS A 252 6.69 19.42 -1.79
CA LYS A 252 6.71 20.58 -0.87
C LYS A 252 5.44 20.68 -0.02
N LEU A 253 4.27 20.38 -0.61
CA LEU A 253 3.01 20.34 0.11
C LEU A 253 2.98 19.18 1.13
N MET A 254 3.38 17.98 0.70
CA MET A 254 3.50 16.84 1.60
C MET A 254 4.43 17.13 2.77
N CYS A 255 5.59 17.71 2.53
CA CYS A 255 6.53 18.10 3.60
C CYS A 255 6.00 19.20 4.54
N ALA A 256 4.92 19.88 4.18
CA ALA A 256 4.31 20.95 5.00
C ALA A 256 3.14 20.49 5.87
N THR A 257 2.66 19.26 5.68
CA THR A 257 1.37 18.80 6.22
C THR A 257 1.51 17.58 7.12
N SER A 258 0.56 17.38 8.03
CA SER A 258 0.43 16.15 8.83
C SER A 258 0.17 14.93 7.95
N LEU A 259 -0.46 15.12 6.79
CA LEU A 259 -0.65 14.05 5.81
C LEU A 259 0.70 13.50 5.33
N GLY A 260 1.64 14.36 4.93
CA GLY A 260 2.97 13.94 4.51
C GLY A 260 3.77 13.31 5.64
N LYS A 261 3.62 13.82 6.87
CA LYS A 261 4.23 13.17 8.03
C LYS A 261 3.76 11.73 8.16
N LEU A 262 2.46 11.47 8.18
CA LEU A 262 1.91 10.13 8.39
C LEU A 262 2.11 9.21 7.17
N CYS A 263 1.90 9.74 5.93
CA CYS A 263 1.95 8.91 4.72
C CYS A 263 3.37 8.63 4.20
N ALA A 264 4.32 9.54 4.44
CA ALA A 264 5.69 9.39 3.94
C ALA A 264 6.67 9.15 5.09
N SER A 265 6.85 10.13 5.99
CA SER A 265 7.90 10.05 7.02
C SER A 265 7.63 8.95 8.04
N ASP A 266 6.47 8.95 8.70
CA ASP A 266 6.17 7.94 9.72
C ASP A 266 6.08 6.53 9.12
N HIS A 267 5.56 6.40 7.89
CA HIS A 267 5.54 5.12 7.20
C HIS A 267 6.94 4.61 6.90
N ALA A 268 7.81 5.42 6.27
CA ALA A 268 9.18 5.05 5.96
C ALA A 268 9.95 4.66 7.25
N MET A 269 9.87 5.48 8.28
CA MET A 269 10.61 5.28 9.54
C MET A 269 10.12 4.08 10.36
N ASN A 270 8.84 3.69 10.24
CA ASN A 270 8.26 2.56 10.98
C ASN A 270 8.18 1.25 10.18
N ALA A 271 8.54 1.26 8.88
CA ALA A 271 8.47 0.11 7.98
C ALA A 271 9.78 -0.10 7.20
N ILE A 272 10.92 0.09 7.89
CA ILE A 272 12.27 0.04 7.27
C ILE A 272 12.50 -1.30 6.56
N ASP A 273 12.15 -2.41 7.19
CA ASP A 273 12.29 -3.78 6.64
C ASP A 273 11.44 -3.95 5.37
N GLU A 274 10.23 -3.40 5.36
CA GLU A 274 9.34 -3.40 4.18
C GLU A 274 9.94 -2.55 3.05
N MET A 275 10.40 -1.34 3.36
CA MET A 275 11.02 -0.46 2.36
C MET A 275 12.33 -1.05 1.83
N SER A 276 13.15 -1.69 2.67
CA SER A 276 14.37 -2.37 2.25
C SER A 276 14.07 -3.54 1.30
N ALA A 277 13.06 -4.35 1.61
CA ALA A 277 12.63 -5.45 0.74
C ALA A 277 12.07 -4.93 -0.59
N LEU A 278 11.22 -3.91 -0.54
CA LEU A 278 10.64 -3.29 -1.74
C LEU A 278 11.72 -2.69 -2.64
N ASN A 279 12.70 -1.99 -2.05
CA ASN A 279 13.84 -1.42 -2.79
C ASN A 279 14.69 -2.51 -3.44
N ARG A 280 15.02 -3.58 -2.72
CA ARG A 280 15.78 -4.70 -3.27
C ARG A 280 15.06 -5.33 -4.47
N ASP A 281 13.76 -5.54 -4.36
CA ASP A 281 13.01 -6.26 -5.37
C ASP A 281 12.70 -5.39 -6.60
N ILE A 282 12.48 -4.07 -6.44
CA ILE A 282 12.34 -3.16 -7.60
C ILE A 282 13.69 -2.95 -8.30
N LYS A 283 14.81 -2.91 -7.57
CA LYS A 283 16.14 -2.86 -8.19
C LYS A 283 16.44 -4.12 -8.98
N ARG A 284 16.07 -5.30 -8.46
CA ARG A 284 16.18 -6.55 -9.23
C ARG A 284 15.42 -6.42 -10.56
N PHE A 285 14.20 -5.91 -10.55
CA PHE A 285 13.45 -5.65 -11.77
C PHE A 285 14.19 -4.69 -12.71
N PHE A 286 14.82 -3.62 -12.20
CA PHE A 286 15.62 -2.71 -13.02
C PHE A 286 16.84 -3.40 -13.63
N ASP A 287 17.58 -4.18 -12.84
CA ASP A 287 18.80 -4.91 -13.26
C ASP A 287 18.48 -5.97 -14.32
N GLU A 288 17.42 -6.76 -14.12
CA GLU A 288 16.94 -7.77 -15.07
C GLU A 288 16.53 -7.19 -16.42
N ASN A 289 16.12 -5.91 -16.45
CA ASN A 289 15.76 -5.19 -17.67
C ASN A 289 16.87 -4.24 -18.18
N GLY A 290 18.09 -4.35 -17.65
CA GLY A 290 19.27 -3.60 -18.12
C GLY A 290 19.14 -2.07 -17.94
N ALA A 291 18.36 -1.61 -16.96
CA ALA A 291 18.13 -0.20 -16.74
C ALA A 291 19.30 0.49 -16.03
N ALA A 292 19.59 1.74 -16.39
CA ALA A 292 20.50 2.62 -15.66
C ALA A 292 19.70 3.52 -14.71
N TYR A 293 20.09 3.54 -13.42
CA TYR A 293 19.42 4.33 -12.38
C TYR A 293 20.43 4.96 -11.38
N PRO A 294 21.40 5.75 -11.86
CA PRO A 294 22.51 6.27 -11.03
C PRO A 294 22.02 7.25 -9.94
N VAL A 295 20.99 8.04 -10.21
CA VAL A 295 20.46 8.98 -9.19
C VAL A 295 19.75 8.22 -8.06
N TRP A 296 19.01 7.15 -8.39
CA TRP A 296 18.42 6.25 -7.41
C TRP A 296 19.48 5.64 -6.51
N GLN A 297 20.55 5.05 -7.10
CA GLN A 297 21.66 4.46 -6.34
C GLN A 297 22.35 5.48 -5.43
N ALA A 298 22.54 6.72 -5.91
CA ALA A 298 23.13 7.79 -5.09
C ALA A 298 22.25 8.17 -3.89
N LEU A 299 20.91 8.27 -4.07
CA LEU A 299 19.98 8.54 -2.98
C LEU A 299 19.90 7.38 -1.99
N GLU A 300 19.90 6.14 -2.47
CA GLU A 300 19.97 4.92 -1.65
C GLU A 300 21.23 4.91 -0.79
N ALA A 301 22.40 5.20 -1.37
CA ALA A 301 23.67 5.26 -0.63
C ALA A 301 23.63 6.32 0.47
N GLU A 302 23.01 7.47 0.24
CA GLU A 302 22.82 8.52 1.25
C GLU A 302 21.87 8.11 2.39
N ALA A 303 20.92 7.19 2.10
CA ALA A 303 20.00 6.61 3.06
C ALA A 303 20.58 5.39 3.82
N GLY A 304 21.79 4.95 3.47
CA GLY A 304 22.38 3.62 3.72
C GLY A 304 22.41 3.11 5.17
N ARG A 305 22.28 3.98 6.18
CA ARG A 305 22.15 3.52 7.57
C ARG A 305 20.80 2.85 7.88
N TYR A 306 19.77 3.09 7.05
CA TYR A 306 18.43 2.53 7.20
C TYR A 306 18.17 1.34 6.26
N LEU A 307 18.87 1.27 5.13
CA LEU A 307 18.62 0.27 4.07
C LEU A 307 19.77 -0.76 4.00
N ARG A 308 20.02 -1.47 5.08
CA ARG A 308 21.04 -2.53 5.15
C ARG A 308 20.45 -3.91 4.90
#